data_3bc21065e938c4642554929d112b6892
#
_entry.id   3bc21065e938c4642554929d112b6892
#
_cell.length_a   1.000
_cell.length_b   1.000
_cell.length_c   1.000
_cell.angle_alpha   90.00
_cell.angle_beta   90.00
_cell.angle_gamma   90.00
#
_symmetry.space_group_name_H-M   'P 1'
#
loop_
_entity.id
_entity.type
_entity.pdbx_description
1 polymer ?
#
loop_
_entity_poly.entity_id
_entity_poly.type
_entity_poly.pdbx_seq_one_letter_code
_entity_poly.pdbx_strand_id
1 'polypeptide(L)'
;MSNKKLHFETLQLHVGQEQADPATDSRAVPIYQTTSYVFRNSQHAADRFGLRDAGNIYGRLTNSTQGVFEDRVAALEGGVAGLAVASGAAAITYALQNVARNGDHIIAADNLYGGTYNLVEHTLSTQGVETTIVNPSDFDAVDKAFKPNTKAIIIETFGNPNASVTDVDRISEIAHKHNTIVIVDNTFGTPFLFRPIEHGADVVVHSATKFIGGHGSSLGGVIVDAGKFDWKANADKYPSIAKPDPSYHGAVFAEVAGPAAFVTRIRAVILRDTGAAISPFNAWILLQGLETLSLRVERHAFNTKKVVEFLANHPKVAKVNHPSLPDHPDHALYEKLFPNGGGSIFTFEVKGGEKEAWAFIDSLKIFSLLANVADVKSLVIHPATTTHSQLSPEELEQQHIYPSTIRLSIGTEHYEDIIDDLANALENI
;
A
#
# COMPACT_ATOMS: atom_id res chain seq x y z
N MET A 1 0.34 -3.82 -32.73
CA MET A 1 -0.85 -3.37 -31.98
C MET A 1 -0.95 -1.86 -32.13
N SER A 2 -2.16 -1.29 -32.27
CA SER A 2 -2.34 0.15 -32.37
C SER A 2 -1.75 0.85 -31.13
N ASN A 3 -1.18 2.06 -31.28
CA ASN A 3 -0.65 2.91 -30.20
C ASN A 3 -1.72 3.38 -29.17
N LYS A 4 -2.81 2.65 -29.04
CA LYS A 4 -3.90 2.98 -28.13
C LYS A 4 -3.56 2.48 -26.72
N LYS A 5 -3.55 3.38 -25.75
CA LYS A 5 -3.41 3.04 -24.33
C LYS A 5 -4.56 2.11 -23.92
N LEU A 6 -4.26 0.94 -23.37
CA LEU A 6 -5.25 -0.01 -22.87
C LEU A 6 -5.91 0.53 -21.60
N HIS A 7 -7.18 0.15 -21.37
CA HIS A 7 -7.91 0.46 -20.16
C HIS A 7 -7.45 -0.43 -18.99
N PHE A 8 -7.75 -0.02 -17.77
CA PHE A 8 -7.35 -0.70 -16.54
C PHE A 8 -7.70 -2.19 -16.53
N GLU A 9 -8.95 -2.51 -16.88
CA GLU A 9 -9.50 -3.87 -16.87
C GLU A 9 -8.77 -4.80 -17.85
N THR A 10 -8.26 -4.25 -18.94
CA THR A 10 -7.44 -4.99 -19.90
C THR A 10 -6.01 -5.15 -19.39
N LEU A 11 -5.43 -4.09 -18.82
CA LEU A 11 -4.08 -4.13 -18.23
C LEU A 11 -4.02 -5.16 -17.09
N GLN A 12 -5.01 -5.18 -16.18
CA GLN A 12 -5.03 -6.10 -15.04
C GLN A 12 -5.07 -7.59 -15.44
N LEU A 13 -5.49 -7.90 -16.68
CA LEU A 13 -5.58 -9.27 -17.19
C LEU A 13 -4.39 -9.68 -18.04
N HIS A 14 -3.70 -8.75 -18.69
CA HIS A 14 -2.79 -9.09 -19.79
C HIS A 14 -1.34 -8.67 -19.58
N VAL A 15 -1.03 -7.63 -18.79
CA VAL A 15 0.35 -7.17 -18.63
C VAL A 15 1.21 -8.26 -17.99
N GLY A 16 2.40 -8.45 -18.56
CA GLY A 16 3.34 -9.52 -18.18
C GLY A 16 2.96 -10.91 -18.70
N GLN A 17 1.84 -11.01 -19.44
CA GLN A 17 1.29 -12.26 -19.97
C GLN A 17 0.71 -12.08 -21.39
N GLU A 18 1.28 -11.17 -22.15
CA GLU A 18 0.84 -10.85 -23.51
C GLU A 18 1.01 -12.02 -24.48
N GLN A 19 1.95 -12.92 -24.15
CA GLN A 19 2.22 -14.16 -24.87
C GLN A 19 2.03 -15.36 -23.94
N ALA A 20 1.68 -16.51 -24.48
CA ALA A 20 1.71 -17.78 -23.75
C ALA A 20 3.13 -18.09 -23.26
N ASP A 21 3.26 -18.93 -22.24
CA ASP A 21 4.55 -19.40 -21.76
C ASP A 21 5.35 -20.05 -22.91
N PRO A 22 6.56 -19.55 -23.22
CA PRO A 22 7.29 -20.02 -24.43
C PRO A 22 7.81 -21.45 -24.35
N ALA A 23 7.82 -22.04 -23.16
CA ALA A 23 8.30 -23.40 -22.97
C ALA A 23 7.17 -24.46 -23.06
N THR A 24 5.93 -24.05 -22.74
CA THR A 24 4.83 -25.02 -22.54
C THR A 24 3.54 -24.63 -23.27
N ASP A 25 3.49 -23.42 -23.91
CA ASP A 25 2.29 -22.83 -24.48
C ASP A 25 1.15 -22.63 -23.47
N SER A 26 1.46 -22.64 -22.17
CA SER A 26 0.47 -22.47 -21.10
C SER A 26 -0.19 -21.09 -21.19
N ARG A 27 -1.54 -21.06 -21.16
CA ARG A 27 -2.31 -19.83 -21.12
C ARG A 27 -2.26 -19.17 -19.76
N ALA A 28 -2.32 -19.95 -18.68
CA ALA A 28 -2.16 -19.43 -17.32
C ALA A 28 -0.68 -19.18 -17.01
N VAL A 29 -0.40 -18.21 -16.15
CA VAL A 29 0.98 -17.98 -15.67
C VAL A 29 1.47 -19.21 -14.90
N PRO A 30 2.58 -19.86 -15.31
CA PRO A 30 3.12 -21.00 -14.60
C PRO A 30 3.67 -20.62 -13.22
N ILE A 31 3.62 -21.53 -12.26
CA ILE A 31 4.26 -21.37 -10.95
C ILE A 31 5.67 -21.95 -11.04
N TYR A 32 6.69 -21.10 -11.18
CA TYR A 32 8.09 -21.49 -11.20
C TYR A 32 8.63 -21.66 -9.77
N GLN A 33 8.30 -22.77 -9.13
CA GLN A 33 8.73 -23.09 -7.76
C GLN A 33 10.16 -23.63 -7.78
N THR A 34 11.15 -22.73 -7.89
CA THR A 34 12.57 -23.06 -7.92
C THR A 34 13.42 -22.07 -7.14
N THR A 35 14.53 -22.53 -6.57
CA THR A 35 15.50 -21.67 -5.87
C THR A 35 16.54 -21.07 -6.81
N SER A 36 16.91 -21.76 -7.90
CA SER A 36 18.07 -21.42 -8.73
C SER A 36 17.84 -21.75 -10.20
N TYR A 37 18.63 -21.11 -11.06
CA TYR A 37 18.55 -21.22 -12.51
C TYR A 37 19.91 -21.59 -13.09
N VAL A 38 19.92 -22.42 -14.14
CA VAL A 38 21.14 -22.92 -14.78
C VAL A 38 21.66 -21.89 -15.78
N PHE A 39 22.96 -21.62 -15.76
CA PHE A 39 23.64 -20.80 -16.74
C PHE A 39 24.13 -21.62 -17.92
N ARG A 40 24.17 -21.03 -19.10
CA ARG A 40 24.65 -21.68 -20.33
C ARG A 40 26.13 -21.98 -20.30
N ASN A 41 26.93 -21.12 -19.68
CA ASN A 41 28.38 -21.23 -19.49
C ASN A 41 28.87 -20.22 -18.44
N SER A 42 30.16 -20.22 -18.10
CA SER A 42 30.75 -19.32 -17.08
C SER A 42 30.66 -17.84 -17.44
N GLN A 43 30.78 -17.48 -18.74
CA GLN A 43 30.62 -16.11 -19.17
C GLN A 43 29.20 -15.61 -18.96
N HIS A 44 28.18 -16.39 -19.31
CA HIS A 44 26.78 -16.07 -19.05
C HIS A 44 26.52 -15.86 -17.56
N ALA A 45 27.09 -16.71 -16.70
CA ALA A 45 27.00 -16.52 -15.25
C ALA A 45 27.62 -15.18 -14.80
N ALA A 46 28.84 -14.88 -15.27
CA ALA A 46 29.52 -13.64 -14.94
C ALA A 46 28.76 -12.38 -15.42
N ASP A 47 28.12 -12.45 -16.58
CA ASP A 47 27.33 -11.34 -17.14
C ASP A 47 26.05 -11.10 -16.34
N ARG A 48 25.36 -12.18 -15.89
CA ARG A 48 24.20 -12.08 -14.99
C ARG A 48 24.55 -11.42 -13.66
N PHE A 49 25.60 -11.90 -12.99
CA PHE A 49 26.05 -11.33 -11.72
C PHE A 49 26.59 -9.91 -11.86
N GLY A 50 27.14 -9.58 -13.01
CA GLY A 50 27.65 -8.23 -13.34
C GLY A 50 26.57 -7.25 -13.82
N LEU A 51 25.28 -7.62 -13.82
CA LEU A 51 24.15 -6.82 -14.33
C LEU A 51 24.29 -6.43 -15.82
N ARG A 52 25.06 -7.18 -16.61
CA ARG A 52 25.24 -7.00 -18.05
C ARG A 52 24.27 -7.80 -18.91
N ASP A 53 23.65 -8.82 -18.32
CA ASP A 53 22.62 -9.64 -18.96
C ASP A 53 21.45 -9.77 -18.00
N ALA A 54 20.23 -9.44 -18.47
CA ALA A 54 19.01 -9.51 -17.67
C ALA A 54 18.48 -10.94 -17.54
N GLY A 55 17.88 -11.29 -16.41
CA GLY A 55 17.16 -12.54 -16.19
C GLY A 55 17.40 -13.19 -14.83
N ASN A 56 16.94 -14.41 -14.71
CA ASN A 56 16.92 -15.11 -13.43
C ASN A 56 18.31 -15.64 -13.03
N ILE A 57 18.62 -15.51 -11.74
CA ILE A 57 19.83 -16.03 -11.09
C ILE A 57 19.43 -16.97 -9.94
N TYR A 58 18.68 -16.42 -8.99
CA TYR A 58 18.27 -17.08 -7.77
C TYR A 58 16.89 -16.58 -7.34
N GLY A 59 16.01 -17.48 -6.92
CA GLY A 59 14.59 -17.20 -6.65
C GLY A 59 14.30 -16.10 -5.63
N ARG A 60 15.24 -15.77 -4.74
CA ARG A 60 15.13 -14.61 -3.84
C ARG A 60 15.21 -13.27 -4.59
N LEU A 61 16.00 -13.21 -5.67
CA LEU A 61 16.23 -11.98 -6.43
C LEU A 61 15.22 -11.82 -7.57
N THR A 62 15.03 -12.89 -8.33
CA THR A 62 14.17 -12.89 -9.53
C THR A 62 13.50 -14.24 -9.70
N ASN A 63 12.25 -14.22 -10.14
CA ASN A 63 11.49 -15.41 -10.48
C ASN A 63 10.43 -15.03 -11.53
N SER A 64 10.22 -15.85 -12.54
CA SER A 64 9.32 -15.53 -13.65
C SER A 64 7.86 -15.36 -13.23
N THR A 65 7.36 -16.10 -12.22
CA THR A 65 6.00 -15.92 -11.68
C THR A 65 5.88 -14.59 -10.94
N GLN A 66 6.87 -14.25 -10.11
CA GLN A 66 6.93 -12.98 -9.39
C GLN A 66 7.01 -11.80 -10.37
N GLY A 67 7.81 -11.95 -11.45
CA GLY A 67 7.97 -10.92 -12.47
C GLY A 67 6.66 -10.50 -13.13
N VAL A 68 5.79 -11.46 -13.47
CA VAL A 68 4.46 -11.13 -14.02
C VAL A 68 3.62 -10.30 -13.03
N PHE A 69 3.67 -10.64 -11.75
CA PHE A 69 2.97 -9.89 -10.71
C PHE A 69 3.55 -8.47 -10.58
N GLU A 70 4.87 -8.33 -10.55
CA GLU A 70 5.60 -7.06 -10.48
C GLU A 70 5.26 -6.14 -11.65
N ASP A 71 5.37 -6.65 -12.88
CA ASP A 71 5.10 -5.90 -14.11
C ASP A 71 3.65 -5.43 -14.18
N ARG A 72 2.72 -6.30 -13.78
CA ARG A 72 1.28 -6.00 -13.81
C ARG A 72 0.91 -4.91 -12.81
N VAL A 73 1.36 -5.00 -11.57
CA VAL A 73 1.08 -3.94 -10.57
C VAL A 73 1.75 -2.63 -10.97
N ALA A 74 3.00 -2.67 -11.46
CA ALA A 74 3.68 -1.48 -11.96
C ALA A 74 2.89 -0.78 -13.08
N ALA A 75 2.40 -1.55 -14.06
CA ALA A 75 1.61 -1.00 -15.16
C ALA A 75 0.26 -0.42 -14.69
N LEU A 76 -0.39 -1.04 -13.71
CA LEU A 76 -1.65 -0.57 -13.15
C LEU A 76 -1.50 0.74 -12.37
N GLU A 77 -0.39 0.91 -11.64
CA GLU A 77 -0.05 2.16 -10.97
C GLU A 77 0.50 3.24 -11.93
N GLY A 78 0.91 2.85 -13.13
CA GLY A 78 1.57 3.76 -14.08
C GLY A 78 3.04 3.99 -13.80
N GLY A 79 3.67 3.07 -13.04
CA GLY A 79 5.10 3.07 -12.76
C GLY A 79 5.94 2.40 -13.84
N VAL A 80 7.26 2.49 -13.71
CA VAL A 80 8.23 1.93 -14.66
C VAL A 80 8.71 0.54 -14.28
N ALA A 81 8.65 0.19 -12.97
CA ALA A 81 9.07 -1.11 -12.46
C ALA A 81 8.42 -1.42 -11.11
N GLY A 82 8.24 -2.71 -10.82
CA GLY A 82 7.74 -3.23 -9.55
C GLY A 82 8.73 -4.17 -8.87
N LEU A 83 8.59 -4.32 -7.56
CA LEU A 83 9.32 -5.29 -6.75
C LEU A 83 8.37 -5.93 -5.74
N ALA A 84 8.13 -7.22 -5.90
CA ALA A 84 7.34 -8.00 -4.95
C ALA A 84 8.18 -8.47 -3.76
N VAL A 85 7.61 -8.37 -2.57
CA VAL A 85 8.23 -8.75 -1.30
C VAL A 85 7.25 -9.52 -0.41
N ALA A 86 7.74 -10.09 0.69
CA ALA A 86 6.98 -11.01 1.53
C ALA A 86 5.73 -10.41 2.21
N SER A 87 5.69 -9.09 2.40
CA SER A 87 4.56 -8.40 3.07
C SER A 87 4.55 -6.90 2.77
N GLY A 88 3.42 -6.23 3.05
CA GLY A 88 3.34 -4.77 3.02
C GLY A 88 4.34 -4.10 3.97
N ALA A 89 4.52 -4.66 5.18
CA ALA A 89 5.52 -4.16 6.13
C ALA A 89 6.94 -4.22 5.54
N ALA A 90 7.31 -5.31 4.84
CA ALA A 90 8.59 -5.41 4.15
C ALA A 90 8.70 -4.37 3.01
N ALA A 91 7.62 -4.10 2.28
CA ALA A 91 7.61 -3.10 1.22
C ALA A 91 7.92 -1.70 1.78
N ILE A 92 7.23 -1.29 2.85
CA ILE A 92 7.43 -0.01 3.51
C ILE A 92 8.85 0.09 4.08
N THR A 93 9.29 -0.94 4.83
CA THR A 93 10.63 -0.98 5.44
C THR A 93 11.71 -0.83 4.38
N TYR A 94 11.63 -1.57 3.28
CA TYR A 94 12.61 -1.53 2.20
C TYR A 94 12.59 -0.20 1.44
N ALA A 95 11.41 0.38 1.22
CA ALA A 95 11.31 1.68 0.58
C ALA A 95 12.00 2.77 1.41
N LEU A 96 11.79 2.77 2.74
CA LEU A 96 12.43 3.74 3.64
C LEU A 96 13.94 3.48 3.80
N GLN A 97 14.35 2.24 4.06
CA GLN A 97 15.77 1.89 4.21
C GLN A 97 16.60 2.07 2.93
N ASN A 98 15.94 2.13 1.77
CA ASN A 98 16.61 2.39 0.51
C ASN A 98 17.22 3.80 0.45
N VAL A 99 16.62 4.76 1.13
CA VAL A 99 17.01 6.17 1.09
C VAL A 99 17.46 6.74 2.44
N ALA A 100 16.96 6.21 3.55
CA ALA A 100 17.25 6.69 4.90
C ALA A 100 18.10 5.70 5.70
N ARG A 101 19.11 6.19 6.39
CA ARG A 101 20.05 5.45 7.23
C ARG A 101 20.42 6.27 8.46
N ASN A 102 21.29 5.74 9.32
CA ASN A 102 21.75 6.45 10.51
C ASN A 102 22.17 7.91 10.21
N GLY A 103 21.60 8.85 10.93
CA GLY A 103 21.80 10.29 10.78
C GLY A 103 20.87 10.96 9.75
N ASP A 104 20.02 10.20 9.06
CA ASP A 104 19.01 10.76 8.16
C ASP A 104 17.68 11.02 8.89
N HIS A 105 16.81 11.76 8.22
CA HIS A 105 15.49 12.15 8.71
C HIS A 105 14.41 11.75 7.70
N ILE A 106 13.23 11.38 8.21
CA ILE A 106 12.01 11.15 7.42
C ILE A 106 10.84 11.93 8.02
N ILE A 107 9.85 12.22 7.21
CA ILE A 107 8.56 12.76 7.65
C ILE A 107 7.51 11.67 7.46
N ALA A 108 6.61 11.53 8.41
CA ALA A 108 5.53 10.54 8.35
C ALA A 108 4.19 11.17 8.75
N ALA A 109 3.12 10.80 8.07
CA ALA A 109 1.78 11.22 8.46
C ALA A 109 1.35 10.61 9.80
N ASP A 110 0.51 11.31 10.55
CA ASP A 110 0.01 10.84 11.86
C ASP A 110 -1.11 9.79 11.74
N ASN A 111 -1.73 9.67 10.57
CA ASN A 111 -2.84 8.76 10.27
C ASN A 111 -2.42 7.47 9.56
N LEU A 112 -1.15 7.06 9.71
CA LEU A 112 -0.62 5.84 9.11
C LEU A 112 -1.17 4.57 9.82
N TYR A 113 -1.14 3.46 9.09
CA TYR A 113 -1.33 2.13 9.67
C TYR A 113 -0.43 1.93 10.90
N GLY A 114 -0.99 1.41 12.00
CA GLY A 114 -0.27 1.30 13.28
C GLY A 114 1.08 0.59 13.20
N GLY A 115 1.22 -0.42 12.32
CA GLY A 115 2.51 -1.08 12.08
C GLY A 115 3.55 -0.17 11.41
N THR A 116 3.11 0.72 10.51
CA THR A 116 3.99 1.72 9.88
C THR A 116 4.37 2.80 10.89
N TYR A 117 3.41 3.25 11.70
CA TYR A 117 3.69 4.20 12.79
C TYR A 117 4.77 3.65 13.74
N ASN A 118 4.58 2.41 14.23
CA ASN A 118 5.59 1.77 15.09
C ASN A 118 6.96 1.59 14.40
N LEU A 119 6.97 1.29 13.10
CA LEU A 119 8.21 1.19 12.33
C LEU A 119 8.98 2.52 12.35
N VAL A 120 8.31 3.62 11.99
CA VAL A 120 8.98 4.92 11.82
C VAL A 120 9.30 5.58 13.15
N GLU A 121 8.42 5.48 14.15
CA GLU A 121 8.62 6.12 15.46
C GLU A 121 9.61 5.36 16.35
N HIS A 122 9.53 4.03 16.37
CA HIS A 122 10.29 3.22 17.32
C HIS A 122 11.41 2.42 16.65
N THR A 123 11.09 1.63 15.59
CA THR A 123 12.08 0.69 15.05
C THR A 123 13.21 1.41 14.32
N LEU A 124 12.89 2.33 13.41
CA LEU A 124 13.91 3.06 12.65
C LEU A 124 14.69 4.04 13.54
N SER A 125 14.11 4.56 14.60
CA SER A 125 14.82 5.40 15.58
C SER A 125 15.99 4.64 16.25
N THR A 126 15.83 3.34 16.55
CA THR A 126 16.91 2.51 17.05
C THR A 126 18.05 2.29 16.04
N GLN A 127 17.76 2.51 14.76
CA GLN A 127 18.74 2.47 13.67
C GLN A 127 19.33 3.85 13.35
N GLY A 128 18.98 4.86 14.16
CA GLY A 128 19.48 6.23 14.03
C GLY A 128 18.80 7.07 12.94
N VAL A 129 17.63 6.67 12.46
CA VAL A 129 16.78 7.48 11.58
C VAL A 129 15.84 8.31 12.44
N GLU A 130 15.87 9.62 12.30
CA GLU A 130 14.96 10.53 12.98
C GLU A 130 13.64 10.64 12.21
N THR A 131 12.51 10.67 12.91
CA THR A 131 11.17 10.85 12.31
C THR A 131 10.48 12.10 12.87
N THR A 132 9.84 12.89 12.00
CA THR A 132 8.88 13.91 12.40
C THR A 132 7.48 13.46 11.94
N ILE A 133 6.58 13.28 12.91
CA ILE A 133 5.16 12.95 12.63
C ILE A 133 4.41 14.26 12.40
N VAL A 134 3.60 14.31 11.35
CA VAL A 134 2.82 15.50 10.95
C VAL A 134 1.38 15.13 10.59
N ASN A 135 0.45 16.04 10.84
CA ASN A 135 -0.87 15.96 10.23
C ASN A 135 -0.77 16.29 8.74
N PRO A 136 -1.09 15.37 7.82
CA PRO A 136 -0.94 15.59 6.38
C PRO A 136 -1.89 16.64 5.80
N SER A 137 -2.88 17.10 6.57
CA SER A 137 -3.79 18.19 6.20
C SER A 137 -3.28 19.56 6.64
N ASP A 138 -2.27 19.64 7.52
CA ASP A 138 -1.60 20.88 7.90
C ASP A 138 -0.35 21.11 7.03
N PHE A 139 -0.57 21.71 5.85
CA PHE A 139 0.50 21.92 4.87
C PHE A 139 1.62 22.82 5.36
N ASP A 140 1.34 23.76 6.27
CA ASP A 140 2.36 24.62 6.88
C ASP A 140 3.25 23.83 7.85
N ALA A 141 2.65 22.92 8.63
CA ALA A 141 3.41 22.02 9.49
C ALA A 141 4.24 21.03 8.67
N VAL A 142 3.67 20.49 7.58
CA VAL A 142 4.38 19.63 6.64
C VAL A 142 5.61 20.34 6.06
N ASP A 143 5.45 21.58 5.54
CA ASP A 143 6.57 22.32 4.93
C ASP A 143 7.68 22.64 5.96
N LYS A 144 7.31 23.01 7.17
CA LYS A 144 8.26 23.29 8.28
C LYS A 144 8.99 22.06 8.80
N ALA A 145 8.45 20.84 8.59
CA ALA A 145 9.07 19.60 9.06
C ALA A 145 10.31 19.19 8.25
N PHE A 146 10.51 19.74 7.04
CA PHE A 146 11.65 19.40 6.22
C PHE A 146 12.96 19.92 6.79
N LYS A 147 13.96 19.04 6.88
CA LYS A 147 15.33 19.31 7.31
C LYS A 147 16.28 19.06 6.16
N PRO A 148 17.52 19.56 6.19
CA PRO A 148 18.50 19.31 5.13
C PRO A 148 18.78 17.82 4.87
N ASN A 149 18.64 16.98 5.93
CA ASN A 149 18.84 15.53 5.87
C ASN A 149 17.53 14.74 5.71
N THR A 150 16.39 15.38 5.42
CA THR A 150 15.13 14.67 5.15
C THR A 150 15.22 13.91 3.84
N LYS A 151 14.97 12.60 3.86
CA LYS A 151 15.10 11.70 2.71
C LYS A 151 13.77 11.33 2.06
N ALA A 152 12.70 11.25 2.85
CA ALA A 152 11.38 10.89 2.35
C ALA A 152 10.29 11.48 3.21
N ILE A 153 9.12 11.68 2.62
CA ILE A 153 7.85 11.76 3.33
C ILE A 153 7.02 10.52 2.97
N ILE A 154 6.45 9.87 3.99
CA ILE A 154 5.55 8.74 3.82
C ILE A 154 4.13 9.09 4.25
N ILE A 155 3.16 8.82 3.39
CA ILE A 155 1.73 9.08 3.59
C ILE A 155 0.90 7.89 3.12
N GLU A 156 -0.36 7.80 3.54
CA GLU A 156 -1.35 6.87 3.01
C GLU A 156 -2.40 7.61 2.19
N THR A 157 -2.92 7.00 1.14
CA THR A 157 -4.01 7.56 0.32
C THR A 157 -5.30 7.72 1.13
N PHE A 158 -5.67 6.68 1.90
CA PHE A 158 -6.71 6.69 2.91
C PHE A 158 -6.12 6.29 4.25
N GLY A 159 -6.35 7.11 5.26
CA GLY A 159 -5.91 6.84 6.63
C GLY A 159 -6.68 5.67 7.27
N ASN A 160 -6.02 5.00 8.20
CA ASN A 160 -6.58 3.89 8.97
C ASN A 160 -6.56 4.27 10.47
N PRO A 161 -7.74 4.24 11.14
CA PRO A 161 -8.99 3.57 10.74
C PRO A 161 -10.07 4.49 10.14
N ASN A 162 -9.86 5.79 10.08
CA ASN A 162 -10.91 6.81 9.92
C ASN A 162 -11.25 7.18 8.47
N ALA A 163 -10.65 6.51 7.48
CA ALA A 163 -10.85 6.80 6.06
C ALA A 163 -10.57 8.27 5.66
N SER A 164 -9.74 8.99 6.43
CA SER A 164 -9.30 10.34 6.07
C SER A 164 -8.57 10.33 4.73
N VAL A 165 -8.75 11.39 3.93
CA VAL A 165 -8.18 11.46 2.57
C VAL A 165 -6.97 12.39 2.57
N THR A 166 -5.84 11.91 2.02
CA THR A 166 -4.63 12.73 1.90
C THR A 166 -4.57 13.43 0.53
N ASP A 167 -4.31 14.74 0.53
CA ASP A 167 -4.03 15.51 -0.69
C ASP A 167 -2.61 15.23 -1.18
N VAL A 168 -2.47 14.15 -1.98
CA VAL A 168 -1.19 13.70 -2.53
C VAL A 168 -0.58 14.75 -3.45
N ASP A 169 -1.39 15.48 -4.25
CA ASP A 169 -0.92 16.56 -5.11
C ASP A 169 -0.16 17.61 -4.28
N ARG A 170 -0.79 18.09 -3.21
CA ARG A 170 -0.24 19.16 -2.39
C ARG A 170 0.99 18.75 -1.61
N ILE A 171 0.98 17.53 -1.04
CA ILE A 171 2.14 16.98 -0.33
C ILE A 171 3.32 16.79 -1.29
N SER A 172 3.06 16.31 -2.49
CA SER A 172 4.12 16.11 -3.51
C SER A 172 4.73 17.43 -3.94
N GLU A 173 3.90 18.47 -4.17
CA GLU A 173 4.41 19.82 -4.47
C GLU A 173 5.36 20.34 -3.38
N ILE A 174 4.99 20.16 -2.11
CA ILE A 174 5.81 20.61 -0.96
C ILE A 174 7.11 19.80 -0.92
N ALA A 175 7.04 18.48 -0.94
CA ALA A 175 8.21 17.59 -0.84
C ALA A 175 9.23 17.84 -1.97
N HIS A 176 8.74 18.04 -3.20
CA HIS A 176 9.62 18.28 -4.35
C HIS A 176 10.32 19.64 -4.30
N LYS A 177 9.74 20.68 -3.66
CA LYS A 177 10.47 21.95 -3.38
C LYS A 177 11.70 21.71 -2.51
N HIS A 178 11.65 20.70 -1.63
CA HIS A 178 12.76 20.29 -0.78
C HIS A 178 13.62 19.18 -1.39
N ASN A 179 13.46 18.86 -2.68
CA ASN A 179 14.14 17.75 -3.37
C ASN A 179 14.02 16.43 -2.59
N THR A 180 12.86 16.15 -2.03
CA THR A 180 12.57 14.97 -1.22
C THR A 180 11.53 14.09 -1.90
N ILE A 181 11.73 12.76 -1.89
CA ILE A 181 10.79 11.81 -2.48
C ILE A 181 9.54 11.65 -1.63
N VAL A 182 8.43 11.36 -2.31
CA VAL A 182 7.14 11.02 -1.73
C VAL A 182 6.87 9.53 -1.89
N ILE A 183 6.70 8.84 -0.76
CA ILE A 183 6.31 7.43 -0.70
C ILE A 183 4.84 7.39 -0.28
N VAL A 184 4.00 6.78 -1.11
CA VAL A 184 2.57 6.66 -0.84
C VAL A 184 2.19 5.20 -0.63
N ASP A 185 1.66 4.86 0.53
CA ASP A 185 0.97 3.60 0.72
C ASP A 185 -0.43 3.70 0.13
N ASN A 186 -0.62 3.04 -1.01
CA ASN A 186 -1.87 3.04 -1.77
C ASN A 186 -2.69 1.76 -1.54
N THR A 187 -2.45 1.09 -0.42
CA THR A 187 -3.13 -0.18 -0.08
C THR A 187 -4.65 -0.05 -0.12
N PHE A 188 -5.20 1.05 0.39
CA PHE A 188 -6.66 1.28 0.44
C PHE A 188 -7.20 2.00 -0.79
N GLY A 189 -6.40 2.87 -1.42
CA GLY A 189 -6.77 3.51 -2.68
C GLY A 189 -6.82 2.53 -3.84
N THR A 190 -5.95 1.55 -3.85
CA THR A 190 -5.71 0.61 -4.96
C THR A 190 -5.38 1.33 -6.27
N PRO A 191 -4.68 0.71 -7.21
CA PRO A 191 -4.40 1.35 -8.51
C PRO A 191 -5.67 1.56 -9.36
N PHE A 192 -6.80 1.00 -8.93
CA PHE A 192 -8.08 1.14 -9.62
C PHE A 192 -8.81 2.44 -9.25
N LEU A 193 -8.86 2.80 -7.97
CA LEU A 193 -9.54 4.03 -7.54
C LEU A 193 -8.63 5.26 -7.65
N PHE A 194 -7.32 5.10 -7.38
CA PHE A 194 -6.39 6.21 -7.32
C PHE A 194 -4.97 5.76 -7.69
N ARG A 195 -4.27 6.55 -8.51
CA ARG A 195 -2.89 6.29 -8.92
C ARG A 195 -1.98 7.41 -8.39
N PRO A 196 -1.34 7.25 -7.24
CA PRO A 196 -0.51 8.30 -6.65
C PRO A 196 0.58 8.84 -7.57
N ILE A 197 1.10 8.02 -8.50
CA ILE A 197 2.12 8.43 -9.48
C ILE A 197 1.61 9.54 -10.42
N GLU A 198 0.31 9.56 -10.71
CA GLU A 198 -0.32 10.62 -11.50
C GLU A 198 -0.47 11.92 -10.71
N HIS A 199 -0.32 11.85 -9.36
CA HIS A 199 -0.42 12.93 -8.38
C HIS A 199 0.93 13.30 -7.74
N GLY A 200 2.04 12.90 -8.35
CA GLY A 200 3.39 13.32 -7.92
C GLY A 200 4.12 12.36 -6.99
N ALA A 201 3.54 11.21 -6.61
CA ALA A 201 4.27 10.19 -5.86
C ALA A 201 5.47 9.66 -6.65
N ASP A 202 6.61 9.50 -5.98
CA ASP A 202 7.83 8.94 -6.56
C ASP A 202 7.89 7.43 -6.39
N VAL A 203 7.32 6.94 -5.28
CA VAL A 203 7.25 5.53 -4.93
C VAL A 203 5.87 5.21 -4.39
N VAL A 204 5.28 4.12 -4.86
CA VAL A 204 4.03 3.59 -4.32
C VAL A 204 4.29 2.24 -3.68
N VAL A 205 3.72 2.02 -2.49
CA VAL A 205 3.78 0.72 -1.82
C VAL A 205 2.37 0.16 -1.61
N HIS A 206 2.27 -1.16 -1.58
CA HIS A 206 1.04 -1.85 -1.24
C HIS A 206 1.30 -3.01 -0.30
N SER A 207 0.43 -3.18 0.68
CA SER A 207 0.16 -4.49 1.24
C SER A 207 -0.74 -5.25 0.26
N ALA A 208 -0.12 -6.06 -0.61
CA ALA A 208 -0.86 -6.87 -1.58
C ALA A 208 -1.76 -7.92 -0.91
N THR A 209 -1.54 -8.21 0.37
CA THR A 209 -2.38 -9.00 1.27
C THR A 209 -3.84 -8.52 1.30
N LYS A 210 -4.07 -7.21 1.10
CA LYS A 210 -5.36 -6.53 1.24
C LYS A 210 -6.16 -6.62 -0.06
N PHE A 211 -6.63 -5.52 -0.63
CA PHE A 211 -7.48 -5.51 -1.83
C PHE A 211 -6.88 -6.25 -3.04
N ILE A 212 -5.56 -6.22 -3.23
CA ILE A 212 -4.93 -6.92 -4.37
C ILE A 212 -5.21 -8.43 -4.27
N GLY A 213 -4.91 -9.06 -3.15
CA GLY A 213 -5.28 -10.46 -2.90
C GLY A 213 -6.77 -10.67 -2.69
N GLY A 214 -7.36 -9.84 -1.82
CA GLY A 214 -8.80 -9.71 -1.59
C GLY A 214 -9.47 -10.85 -0.84
N HIS A 215 -8.78 -11.93 -0.47
CA HIS A 215 -9.39 -13.15 0.07
C HIS A 215 -8.79 -13.59 1.43
N GLY A 216 -7.89 -12.80 2.02
CA GLY A 216 -7.22 -13.15 3.27
C GLY A 216 -6.37 -14.42 3.21
N SER A 217 -6.03 -14.90 2.02
CA SER A 217 -5.40 -16.21 1.79
C SER A 217 -3.88 -16.15 1.68
N SER A 218 -3.28 -14.99 1.39
CA SER A 218 -1.85 -14.88 1.11
C SER A 218 -1.28 -13.54 1.56
N LEU A 219 -0.08 -13.57 2.12
CA LEU A 219 0.69 -12.37 2.43
C LEU A 219 1.55 -11.96 1.23
N GLY A 220 1.67 -10.65 1.02
CA GLY A 220 2.58 -10.07 0.06
C GLY A 220 2.63 -8.55 0.16
N GLY A 221 3.69 -7.99 -0.40
CA GLY A 221 3.86 -6.56 -0.59
C GLY A 221 4.41 -6.27 -1.97
N VAL A 222 4.25 -5.05 -2.43
CA VAL A 222 4.85 -4.61 -3.67
C VAL A 222 5.27 -3.15 -3.56
N ILE A 223 6.42 -2.82 -4.16
CA ILE A 223 6.97 -1.47 -4.28
C ILE A 223 6.94 -1.13 -5.76
N VAL A 224 6.42 0.02 -6.12
CA VAL A 224 6.38 0.52 -7.51
C VAL A 224 7.20 1.80 -7.61
N ASP A 225 8.13 1.82 -8.56
CA ASP A 225 8.97 2.98 -8.88
C ASP A 225 8.28 3.82 -9.96
N ALA A 226 8.04 5.09 -9.70
CA ALA A 226 7.50 6.02 -10.70
C ALA A 226 8.49 6.33 -11.82
N GLY A 227 9.79 6.19 -11.56
CA GLY A 227 10.86 6.49 -12.51
C GLY A 227 11.03 7.95 -12.88
N LYS A 228 10.47 8.86 -12.07
CA LYS A 228 10.41 10.30 -12.40
C LYS A 228 11.43 11.15 -11.61
N PHE A 229 11.86 10.67 -10.44
CA PHE A 229 12.78 11.44 -9.59
C PHE A 229 14.19 11.51 -10.18
N ASP A 230 14.77 12.71 -10.22
CA ASP A 230 16.14 12.91 -10.73
C ASP A 230 17.17 12.59 -9.66
N TRP A 231 17.54 11.32 -9.58
CA TRP A 231 18.54 10.81 -8.64
C TRP A 231 19.92 11.45 -8.88
N LYS A 232 20.29 11.74 -10.14
CA LYS A 232 21.61 12.28 -10.50
C LYS A 232 21.75 13.73 -10.05
N ALA A 233 20.73 14.55 -10.26
CA ALA A 233 20.69 15.92 -9.76
C ALA A 233 20.74 15.99 -8.23
N ASN A 234 20.26 14.94 -7.55
CA ASN A 234 20.19 14.85 -6.09
C ASN A 234 21.21 13.85 -5.50
N ALA A 235 22.34 13.60 -6.18
CA ALA A 235 23.31 12.56 -5.80
C ALA A 235 23.89 12.72 -4.38
N ASP A 236 24.08 13.94 -3.90
CA ASP A 236 24.59 14.18 -2.54
C ASP A 236 23.54 13.83 -1.48
N LYS A 237 22.28 14.02 -1.80
CA LYS A 237 21.18 13.68 -0.90
C LYS A 237 20.88 12.17 -0.91
N TYR A 238 21.00 11.50 -2.06
CA TYR A 238 20.72 10.08 -2.23
C TYR A 238 21.93 9.26 -2.72
N PRO A 239 23.03 9.26 -1.95
CA PRO A 239 24.27 8.62 -2.40
C PRO A 239 24.14 7.11 -2.60
N SER A 240 23.22 6.45 -1.91
CA SER A 240 22.97 5.01 -2.06
C SER A 240 22.49 4.60 -3.46
N ILE A 241 21.82 5.51 -4.17
CA ILE A 241 21.29 5.25 -5.52
C ILE A 241 22.15 5.89 -6.59
N ALA A 242 22.68 7.09 -6.32
CA ALA A 242 23.31 7.95 -7.32
C ALA A 242 24.84 8.04 -7.23
N LYS A 243 25.47 7.32 -6.29
CA LYS A 243 26.95 7.22 -6.19
C LYS A 243 27.39 5.76 -6.26
N PRO A 244 28.72 5.49 -6.51
CA PRO A 244 29.25 4.14 -6.61
C PRO A 244 28.92 3.28 -5.39
N ASP A 245 28.30 2.12 -5.61
CA ASP A 245 27.96 1.15 -4.54
C ASP A 245 29.11 0.13 -4.39
N PRO A 246 29.73 0.02 -3.21
CA PRO A 246 30.86 -0.90 -2.99
C PRO A 246 30.44 -2.38 -3.08
N SER A 247 29.18 -2.71 -2.80
CA SER A 247 28.68 -4.09 -2.87
C SER A 247 28.45 -4.58 -4.32
N TYR A 248 28.48 -3.64 -5.29
CA TYR A 248 28.34 -3.91 -6.72
C TYR A 248 29.51 -3.35 -7.54
N HIS A 249 30.74 -3.50 -7.03
CA HIS A 249 31.98 -3.12 -7.74
C HIS A 249 32.00 -1.65 -8.22
N GLY A 250 31.33 -0.75 -7.50
CA GLY A 250 31.25 0.66 -7.84
C GLY A 250 30.16 1.02 -8.86
N ALA A 251 29.23 0.13 -9.15
CA ALA A 251 28.08 0.46 -10.01
C ALA A 251 27.23 1.59 -9.38
N VAL A 252 26.74 2.50 -10.21
CA VAL A 252 25.81 3.57 -9.85
C VAL A 252 24.41 3.15 -10.32
N PHE A 253 23.50 2.87 -9.38
CA PHE A 253 22.17 2.35 -9.73
C PHE A 253 21.36 3.30 -10.62
N ALA A 254 21.49 4.62 -10.41
CA ALA A 254 20.87 5.64 -11.27
C ALA A 254 21.38 5.62 -12.73
N GLU A 255 22.52 4.98 -12.98
CA GLU A 255 23.09 4.83 -14.34
C GLU A 255 22.72 3.48 -14.94
N VAL A 256 22.95 2.39 -14.19
CA VAL A 256 22.78 1.02 -14.71
C VAL A 256 21.31 0.60 -14.84
N ALA A 257 20.43 1.17 -14.02
CA ALA A 257 19.00 0.87 -14.02
C ALA A 257 18.12 2.03 -14.54
N GLY A 258 18.70 3.22 -14.72
CA GLY A 258 17.98 4.39 -15.22
C GLY A 258 16.71 4.70 -14.38
N PRO A 259 15.54 4.79 -15.01
CA PRO A 259 14.28 5.09 -14.31
C PRO A 259 13.90 4.08 -13.22
N ALA A 260 14.32 2.82 -13.32
CA ALA A 260 14.02 1.77 -12.35
C ALA A 260 15.06 1.68 -11.21
N ALA A 261 15.86 2.72 -10.99
CA ALA A 261 16.99 2.72 -10.05
C ALA A 261 16.56 2.40 -8.61
N PHE A 262 15.40 2.91 -8.18
CA PHE A 262 14.92 2.74 -6.82
C PHE A 262 14.64 1.27 -6.48
N VAL A 263 13.81 0.60 -7.27
CA VAL A 263 13.48 -0.81 -7.02
C VAL A 263 14.63 -1.76 -7.38
N THR A 264 15.46 -1.41 -8.37
CA THR A 264 16.64 -2.22 -8.73
C THR A 264 17.64 -2.27 -7.58
N ARG A 265 17.90 -1.14 -6.91
CA ARG A 265 18.77 -1.14 -5.73
C ARG A 265 18.16 -1.94 -4.58
N ILE A 266 16.88 -1.81 -4.31
CA ILE A 266 16.24 -2.62 -3.26
C ILE A 266 16.44 -4.12 -3.57
N ARG A 267 16.16 -4.55 -4.79
CA ARG A 267 16.32 -5.95 -5.24
C ARG A 267 17.77 -6.42 -5.08
N ALA A 268 18.71 -5.64 -5.59
CA ALA A 268 20.11 -6.01 -5.68
C ALA A 268 20.84 -5.99 -4.33
N VAL A 269 20.44 -5.12 -3.39
CA VAL A 269 21.11 -4.91 -2.11
C VAL A 269 20.20 -5.36 -0.96
N ILE A 270 19.10 -4.64 -0.68
CA ILE A 270 18.33 -4.82 0.54
C ILE A 270 17.64 -6.21 0.55
N LEU A 271 16.90 -6.54 -0.49
CA LEU A 271 16.24 -7.84 -0.60
C LEU A 271 17.24 -9.00 -0.63
N ARG A 272 18.34 -8.84 -1.39
CA ARG A 272 19.41 -9.84 -1.43
C ARG A 272 19.94 -10.18 -0.05
N ASP A 273 20.18 -9.15 0.77
CA ASP A 273 20.91 -9.30 2.03
C ASP A 273 19.99 -9.62 3.23
N THR A 274 18.73 -9.13 3.21
CA THR A 274 17.79 -9.29 4.32
C THR A 274 16.69 -10.33 4.10
N GLY A 275 16.42 -10.68 2.83
CA GLY A 275 15.75 -11.93 2.45
C GLY A 275 14.21 -11.95 2.54
N ALA A 276 13.49 -10.82 2.67
CA ALA A 276 12.03 -10.80 2.69
C ALA A 276 11.40 -11.04 1.29
N ALA A 277 11.81 -12.13 0.63
CA ALA A 277 11.33 -12.53 -0.69
C ALA A 277 9.91 -13.12 -0.61
N ILE A 278 9.07 -12.78 -1.58
CA ILE A 278 7.76 -13.43 -1.74
C ILE A 278 7.96 -14.84 -2.34
N SER A 279 7.12 -15.80 -1.96
CA SER A 279 7.12 -17.10 -2.65
C SER A 279 6.43 -16.99 -4.02
N PRO A 280 6.86 -17.80 -5.02
CA PRO A 280 6.18 -17.84 -6.32
C PRO A 280 4.70 -18.22 -6.20
N PHE A 281 4.35 -19.10 -5.26
CA PHE A 281 2.97 -19.49 -5.01
C PHE A 281 2.13 -18.33 -4.47
N ASN A 282 2.66 -17.54 -3.51
CA ASN A 282 1.95 -16.36 -3.02
C ASN A 282 1.79 -15.31 -4.12
N ALA A 283 2.82 -15.06 -4.92
CA ALA A 283 2.74 -14.15 -6.05
C ALA A 283 1.66 -14.57 -7.05
N TRP A 284 1.55 -15.89 -7.33
CA TRP A 284 0.51 -16.44 -8.19
C TRP A 284 -0.90 -16.24 -7.61
N ILE A 285 -1.12 -16.50 -6.31
CA ILE A 285 -2.41 -16.25 -5.64
C ILE A 285 -2.77 -14.77 -5.72
N LEU A 286 -1.82 -13.88 -5.45
CA LEU A 286 -2.05 -12.42 -5.54
C LEU A 286 -2.34 -11.98 -6.97
N LEU A 287 -1.74 -12.64 -7.97
CA LEU A 287 -2.03 -12.41 -9.38
C LEU A 287 -3.49 -12.77 -9.73
N GLN A 288 -3.99 -13.90 -9.21
CA GLN A 288 -5.40 -14.27 -9.36
C GLN A 288 -6.35 -13.24 -8.74
N GLY A 289 -5.99 -12.73 -7.55
CA GLY A 289 -6.73 -11.63 -6.92
C GLY A 289 -6.71 -10.35 -7.78
N LEU A 290 -5.55 -10.01 -8.33
CA LEU A 290 -5.37 -8.82 -9.15
C LEU A 290 -6.24 -8.83 -10.41
N GLU A 291 -6.45 -10.00 -11.02
CA GLU A 291 -7.26 -10.15 -12.24
C GLU A 291 -8.74 -9.77 -12.06
N THR A 292 -9.24 -9.72 -10.82
CA THR A 292 -10.61 -9.31 -10.49
C THR A 292 -10.66 -8.06 -9.62
N LEU A 293 -9.56 -7.32 -9.51
CA LEU A 293 -9.45 -6.19 -8.59
C LEU A 293 -10.52 -5.13 -8.85
N SER A 294 -10.68 -4.68 -10.11
CA SER A 294 -11.66 -3.66 -10.49
C SER A 294 -13.08 -4.05 -10.09
N LEU A 295 -13.49 -5.28 -10.43
CA LEU A 295 -14.83 -5.80 -10.13
C LEU A 295 -15.12 -5.84 -8.63
N ARG A 296 -14.12 -6.24 -7.82
CA ARG A 296 -14.27 -6.31 -6.38
C ARG A 296 -14.31 -4.91 -5.76
N VAL A 297 -13.42 -4.02 -6.18
CA VAL A 297 -13.33 -2.66 -5.62
C VAL A 297 -14.56 -1.83 -5.98
N GLU A 298 -15.12 -1.95 -7.18
CA GLU A 298 -16.42 -1.36 -7.53
C GLU A 298 -17.53 -1.85 -6.61
N ARG A 299 -17.59 -3.16 -6.32
CA ARG A 299 -18.60 -3.72 -5.42
C ARG A 299 -18.38 -3.26 -3.99
N HIS A 300 -17.14 -3.22 -3.50
CA HIS A 300 -16.82 -2.67 -2.19
C HIS A 300 -17.28 -1.21 -2.05
N ALA A 301 -16.95 -0.36 -3.01
CA ALA A 301 -17.35 1.06 -3.00
C ALA A 301 -18.89 1.22 -3.04
N PHE A 302 -19.55 0.47 -3.90
CA PHE A 302 -21.02 0.47 -3.98
C PHE A 302 -21.66 0.06 -2.65
N ASN A 303 -21.25 -1.05 -2.06
CA ASN A 303 -21.79 -1.54 -0.80
C ASN A 303 -21.52 -0.55 0.33
N THR A 304 -20.32 0.02 0.38
CA THR A 304 -19.91 1.02 1.38
C THR A 304 -20.84 2.22 1.37
N LYS A 305 -21.13 2.76 0.19
CA LYS A 305 -22.06 3.91 0.06
C LYS A 305 -23.42 3.60 0.66
N LYS A 306 -23.96 2.38 0.43
CA LYS A 306 -25.24 1.94 0.97
C LYS A 306 -25.23 1.77 2.49
N VAL A 307 -24.12 1.20 3.01
CA VAL A 307 -23.95 1.01 4.46
C VAL A 307 -23.76 2.37 5.17
N VAL A 308 -22.96 3.28 4.62
CA VAL A 308 -22.76 4.62 5.17
C VAL A 308 -24.09 5.39 5.21
N GLU A 309 -24.89 5.35 4.13
CA GLU A 309 -26.21 5.97 4.08
C GLU A 309 -27.15 5.42 5.17
N PHE A 310 -27.16 4.09 5.35
CA PHE A 310 -27.96 3.44 6.38
C PHE A 310 -27.51 3.85 7.79
N LEU A 311 -26.23 3.75 8.10
CA LEU A 311 -25.69 4.06 9.44
C LEU A 311 -25.85 5.53 9.79
N ALA A 312 -25.62 6.45 8.85
CA ALA A 312 -25.76 7.89 9.10
C ALA A 312 -27.19 8.31 9.46
N ASN A 313 -28.20 7.55 9.04
CA ASN A 313 -29.60 7.82 9.34
C ASN A 313 -30.16 6.99 10.50
N HIS A 314 -29.34 6.11 11.12
CA HIS A 314 -29.83 5.22 12.15
C HIS A 314 -29.85 5.86 13.54
N PRO A 315 -30.97 5.78 14.33
CA PRO A 315 -31.10 6.51 15.59
C PRO A 315 -30.15 6.08 16.70
N LYS A 316 -29.58 4.87 16.65
CA LYS A 316 -28.61 4.35 17.63
C LYS A 316 -27.15 4.59 17.23
N VAL A 317 -26.90 5.17 16.06
CA VAL A 317 -25.58 5.63 15.62
C VAL A 317 -25.37 7.07 16.05
N ALA A 318 -24.21 7.36 16.64
CA ALA A 318 -23.84 8.70 17.09
C ALA A 318 -23.12 9.47 15.97
N LYS A 319 -22.23 8.79 15.23
CA LYS A 319 -21.43 9.39 14.17
C LYS A 319 -20.99 8.32 13.17
N VAL A 320 -20.81 8.70 11.92
CA VAL A 320 -20.14 7.90 10.89
C VAL A 320 -18.95 8.71 10.36
N ASN A 321 -17.75 8.13 10.39
CA ASN A 321 -16.54 8.73 9.86
C ASN A 321 -16.30 8.21 8.44
N HIS A 322 -16.93 8.85 7.45
CA HIS A 322 -16.71 8.49 6.05
C HIS A 322 -16.73 9.74 5.16
N PRO A 323 -15.72 9.94 4.29
CA PRO A 323 -15.58 11.19 3.52
C PRO A 323 -16.65 11.41 2.45
N SER A 324 -17.50 10.43 2.16
CA SER A 324 -18.67 10.64 1.28
C SER A 324 -19.78 11.47 1.94
N LEU A 325 -19.75 11.67 3.26
CA LEU A 325 -20.73 12.48 3.96
C LEU A 325 -20.42 13.97 3.80
N PRO A 326 -21.41 14.82 3.53
CA PRO A 326 -21.19 16.24 3.23
C PRO A 326 -20.57 17.06 4.37
N ASP A 327 -20.73 16.62 5.61
CA ASP A 327 -20.18 17.25 6.82
C ASP A 327 -18.77 16.76 7.19
N HIS A 328 -18.24 15.77 6.47
CA HIS A 328 -16.88 15.30 6.71
C HIS A 328 -15.85 16.32 6.20
N PRO A 329 -14.77 16.62 6.97
CA PRO A 329 -13.77 17.62 6.58
C PRO A 329 -13.13 17.35 5.22
N ASP A 330 -12.93 16.08 4.87
CA ASP A 330 -12.29 15.68 3.60
C ASP A 330 -13.29 15.49 2.44
N HIS A 331 -14.57 15.83 2.63
CA HIS A 331 -15.63 15.55 1.63
C HIS A 331 -15.28 16.14 0.24
N ALA A 332 -14.89 17.40 0.17
CA ALA A 332 -14.56 18.06 -1.08
C ALA A 332 -13.35 17.40 -1.80
N LEU A 333 -12.35 17.00 -1.02
CA LEU A 333 -11.18 16.30 -1.55
C LEU A 333 -11.54 14.89 -2.04
N TYR A 334 -12.37 14.18 -1.27
CA TYR A 334 -12.88 12.87 -1.65
C TYR A 334 -13.66 12.90 -2.96
N GLU A 335 -14.61 13.82 -3.12
CA GLU A 335 -15.35 13.97 -4.37
C GLU A 335 -14.46 14.29 -5.57
N LYS A 336 -13.38 15.06 -5.35
CA LYS A 336 -12.39 15.38 -6.39
C LYS A 336 -11.57 14.17 -6.80
N LEU A 337 -11.04 13.40 -5.83
CA LEU A 337 -10.04 12.35 -6.08
C LEU A 337 -10.67 10.96 -6.31
N PHE A 338 -11.86 10.71 -5.77
CA PHE A 338 -12.53 9.42 -5.79
C PHE A 338 -13.95 9.48 -6.40
N PRO A 339 -14.10 9.93 -7.65
CA PRO A 339 -15.43 10.08 -8.29
C PRO A 339 -16.20 8.76 -8.41
N ASN A 340 -15.50 7.61 -8.36
CA ASN A 340 -16.08 6.27 -8.39
C ASN A 340 -16.31 5.67 -6.99
N GLY A 341 -16.13 6.47 -5.95
CA GLY A 341 -16.24 6.03 -4.55
C GLY A 341 -14.94 5.44 -4.01
N GLY A 342 -14.96 4.98 -2.77
CA GLY A 342 -13.82 4.41 -2.05
C GLY A 342 -14.06 4.40 -0.55
N GLY A 343 -13.01 4.13 0.25
CA GLY A 343 -13.10 4.19 1.71
C GLY A 343 -13.92 3.06 2.32
N SER A 344 -13.87 1.84 1.77
CA SER A 344 -14.64 0.70 2.29
C SER A 344 -14.16 0.19 3.67
N ILE A 345 -13.10 0.78 4.20
CA ILE A 345 -12.66 0.64 5.58
C ILE A 345 -12.90 1.98 6.26
N PHE A 346 -13.80 2.03 7.23
CA PHE A 346 -14.15 3.26 7.94
C PHE A 346 -14.63 2.96 9.36
N THR A 347 -14.82 4.01 10.17
CA THR A 347 -15.32 3.88 11.52
C THR A 347 -16.69 4.53 11.68
N PHE A 348 -17.44 4.02 12.66
CA PHE A 348 -18.62 4.69 13.16
C PHE A 348 -18.71 4.53 14.68
N GLU A 349 -19.53 5.33 15.33
CA GLU A 349 -19.72 5.33 16.77
C GLU A 349 -21.19 4.98 17.08
N VAL A 350 -21.40 4.01 17.96
CA VAL A 350 -22.71 3.73 18.52
C VAL A 350 -23.04 4.70 19.65
N LYS A 351 -24.30 4.95 19.90
CA LYS A 351 -24.72 5.67 21.12
C LYS A 351 -24.49 4.78 22.34
N GLY A 352 -23.76 5.29 23.32
CA GLY A 352 -23.32 4.55 24.49
C GLY A 352 -21.79 4.54 24.59
N GLY A 353 -21.22 3.42 24.96
CA GLY A 353 -19.78 3.26 25.14
C GLY A 353 -19.25 1.90 24.67
N GLU A 354 -18.20 1.43 25.30
CA GLU A 354 -17.55 0.15 24.97
C GLU A 354 -18.51 -1.04 25.08
N LYS A 355 -19.37 -1.04 26.09
CA LYS A 355 -20.33 -2.14 26.32
C LYS A 355 -21.31 -2.28 25.15
N GLU A 356 -21.85 -1.18 24.67
CA GLU A 356 -22.76 -1.15 23.54
C GLU A 356 -22.04 -1.50 22.24
N ALA A 357 -20.78 -1.02 22.04
CA ALA A 357 -19.95 -1.38 20.90
C ALA A 357 -19.67 -2.90 20.85
N TRP A 358 -19.34 -3.51 21.99
CA TRP A 358 -19.11 -4.95 22.07
C TRP A 358 -20.38 -5.74 21.85
N ALA A 359 -21.52 -5.32 22.47
CA ALA A 359 -22.82 -5.99 22.27
C ALA A 359 -23.24 -5.96 20.79
N PHE A 360 -23.00 -4.84 20.10
CA PHE A 360 -23.22 -4.73 18.67
C PHE A 360 -22.33 -5.74 17.89
N ILE A 361 -21.00 -5.73 18.12
CA ILE A 361 -20.05 -6.59 17.41
C ILE A 361 -20.39 -8.06 17.62
N ASP A 362 -20.68 -8.47 18.86
CA ASP A 362 -20.97 -9.86 19.22
C ASP A 362 -22.32 -10.35 18.65
N SER A 363 -23.21 -9.42 18.27
CA SER A 363 -24.50 -9.73 17.67
C SER A 363 -24.45 -9.97 16.15
N LEU A 364 -23.40 -9.54 15.47
CA LEU A 364 -23.24 -9.70 14.03
C LEU A 364 -23.12 -11.18 13.63
N LYS A 365 -23.64 -11.52 12.44
CA LYS A 365 -23.65 -12.88 11.90
C LYS A 365 -22.88 -13.01 10.58
N ILE A 366 -22.89 -11.96 9.77
CA ILE A 366 -22.16 -11.92 8.47
C ILE A 366 -20.74 -11.42 8.68
N PHE A 367 -20.58 -10.38 9.49
CA PHE A 367 -19.26 -9.82 9.77
C PHE A 367 -18.40 -10.76 10.62
N SER A 368 -17.14 -10.96 10.19
CA SER A 368 -16.17 -11.69 11.00
C SER A 368 -15.38 -10.73 11.89
N LEU A 369 -15.31 -11.02 13.19
CA LEU A 369 -14.49 -10.29 14.15
C LEU A 369 -13.03 -10.76 14.04
N LEU A 370 -12.15 -9.94 13.44
CA LEU A 370 -10.75 -10.26 13.28
C LEU A 370 -9.92 -9.03 12.86
N ALA A 371 -8.59 -9.14 13.05
CA ALA A 371 -7.62 -8.09 12.74
C ALA A 371 -7.18 -8.14 11.26
N ASN A 372 -8.11 -7.96 10.33
CA ASN A 372 -7.82 -7.78 8.89
C ASN A 372 -8.76 -6.72 8.31
N VAL A 373 -8.55 -6.37 7.03
CA VAL A 373 -9.38 -5.43 6.24
C VAL A 373 -9.30 -5.81 4.76
N ALA A 374 -10.20 -5.26 3.95
CA ALA A 374 -10.17 -5.38 2.49
C ALA A 374 -10.31 -6.83 1.98
N ASP A 375 -11.02 -7.66 2.73
CA ASP A 375 -11.45 -8.99 2.31
C ASP A 375 -12.76 -8.89 1.53
N VAL A 376 -13.02 -9.85 0.64
CA VAL A 376 -14.33 -9.98 -0.03
C VAL A 376 -15.48 -10.23 0.94
N LYS A 377 -15.18 -10.70 2.15
CA LYS A 377 -16.12 -10.84 3.27
C LYS A 377 -16.07 -9.61 4.17
N SER A 378 -17.21 -9.20 4.66
CA SER A 378 -17.32 -8.08 5.62
C SER A 378 -16.67 -8.42 6.95
N LEU A 379 -15.88 -7.48 7.48
CA LEU A 379 -15.11 -7.64 8.71
C LEU A 379 -15.41 -6.51 9.69
N VAL A 380 -15.27 -6.80 10.98
CA VAL A 380 -15.49 -5.85 12.07
C VAL A 380 -14.37 -5.97 13.12
N ILE A 381 -14.04 -4.87 13.78
CA ILE A 381 -13.18 -4.88 14.96
C ILE A 381 -13.46 -3.67 15.85
N HIS A 382 -13.15 -3.77 17.15
CA HIS A 382 -13.15 -2.67 18.09
C HIS A 382 -11.74 -2.10 18.22
N PRO A 383 -11.39 -0.96 17.58
CA PRO A 383 -10.00 -0.48 17.49
C PRO A 383 -9.36 -0.22 18.85
N ALA A 384 -10.08 0.43 19.77
CA ALA A 384 -9.55 0.86 21.07
C ALA A 384 -9.00 -0.30 21.91
N THR A 385 -9.64 -1.47 21.88
CA THR A 385 -9.24 -2.64 22.68
C THR A 385 -8.42 -3.68 21.92
N THR A 386 -8.12 -3.43 20.63
CA THR A 386 -7.42 -4.40 19.77
C THR A 386 -6.28 -3.76 18.97
N THR A 387 -6.55 -3.25 17.78
CA THR A 387 -5.50 -2.76 16.85
C THR A 387 -4.78 -1.51 17.35
N HIS A 388 -5.35 -0.76 18.30
CA HIS A 388 -4.79 0.47 18.88
C HIS A 388 -4.68 0.39 20.41
N SER A 389 -4.74 -0.83 20.98
CA SER A 389 -4.74 -1.05 22.43
C SER A 389 -3.43 -0.65 23.16
N GLN A 390 -2.35 -0.41 22.41
CA GLN A 390 -1.08 0.10 22.95
C GLN A 390 -1.05 1.63 23.10
N LEU A 391 -2.03 2.35 22.53
CA LEU A 391 -2.11 3.81 22.64
C LEU A 391 -2.71 4.24 23.97
N SER A 392 -2.25 5.37 24.50
CA SER A 392 -2.87 5.99 25.66
C SER A 392 -4.28 6.54 25.34
N PRO A 393 -5.13 6.82 26.34
CA PRO A 393 -6.45 7.43 26.09
C PRO A 393 -6.35 8.75 25.31
N GLU A 394 -5.32 9.56 25.58
CA GLU A 394 -5.08 10.83 24.91
C GLU A 394 -4.68 10.64 23.43
N GLU A 395 -3.85 9.64 23.15
CA GLU A 395 -3.46 9.29 21.77
C GLU A 395 -4.64 8.71 20.99
N LEU A 396 -5.49 7.89 21.63
CA LEU A 396 -6.72 7.40 21.01
C LEU A 396 -7.67 8.55 20.65
N GLU A 397 -7.85 9.53 21.55
CA GLU A 397 -8.70 10.71 21.28
C GLU A 397 -8.14 11.56 20.14
N GLN A 398 -6.82 11.75 20.07
CA GLN A 398 -6.16 12.45 18.95
C GLN A 398 -6.41 11.76 17.60
N GLN A 399 -6.54 10.44 17.60
CA GLN A 399 -6.87 9.65 16.42
C GLN A 399 -8.39 9.47 16.21
N HIS A 400 -9.20 10.17 17.00
CA HIS A 400 -10.68 10.06 16.98
C HIS A 400 -11.18 8.62 17.19
N ILE A 401 -10.51 7.87 18.07
CA ILE A 401 -10.90 6.52 18.49
C ILE A 401 -11.44 6.59 19.91
N TYR A 402 -12.73 6.37 20.04
CA TYR A 402 -13.45 6.41 21.33
C TYR A 402 -13.86 5.01 21.77
N PRO A 403 -14.28 4.80 23.03
CA PRO A 403 -14.80 3.50 23.47
C PRO A 403 -16.04 3.01 22.71
N SER A 404 -16.78 3.91 22.05
CA SER A 404 -17.91 3.61 21.18
C SER A 404 -17.55 3.35 19.71
N THR A 405 -16.28 3.48 19.35
CA THR A 405 -15.82 3.39 17.94
C THR A 405 -15.72 1.95 17.48
N ILE A 406 -16.35 1.67 16.35
CA ILE A 406 -16.32 0.38 15.65
C ILE A 406 -15.74 0.60 14.27
N ARG A 407 -14.78 -0.23 13.84
CA ARG A 407 -14.26 -0.23 12.48
C ARG A 407 -14.91 -1.33 11.67
N LEU A 408 -15.44 -0.97 10.51
CA LEU A 408 -15.94 -1.89 9.49
C LEU A 408 -14.97 -1.97 8.32
N SER A 409 -14.91 -3.14 7.69
CA SER A 409 -14.37 -3.36 6.35
C SER A 409 -15.49 -4.02 5.54
N ILE A 410 -16.09 -3.26 4.64
CA ILE A 410 -17.27 -3.71 3.90
C ILE A 410 -16.83 -4.63 2.77
N GLY A 411 -17.44 -5.81 2.72
CA GLY A 411 -17.18 -6.84 1.73
C GLY A 411 -18.00 -6.71 0.44
N THR A 412 -18.07 -7.81 -0.29
CA THR A 412 -18.74 -7.88 -1.61
C THR A 412 -20.05 -8.64 -1.59
N GLU A 413 -20.55 -8.99 -0.42
CA GLU A 413 -21.85 -9.64 -0.21
C GLU A 413 -22.99 -8.78 -0.78
N HIS A 414 -24.20 -9.28 -0.81
CA HIS A 414 -25.34 -8.45 -1.18
C HIS A 414 -25.57 -7.35 -0.13
N TYR A 415 -25.66 -6.11 -0.56
CA TYR A 415 -25.68 -4.97 0.37
C TYR A 415 -26.89 -4.99 1.32
N GLU A 416 -28.04 -5.53 0.91
CA GLU A 416 -29.21 -5.66 1.77
C GLU A 416 -28.95 -6.65 2.93
N ASP A 417 -28.29 -7.77 2.67
CA ASP A 417 -27.92 -8.73 3.72
C ASP A 417 -26.94 -8.09 4.72
N ILE A 418 -25.98 -7.27 4.24
CA ILE A 418 -25.06 -6.50 5.11
C ILE A 418 -25.86 -5.54 6.00
N ILE A 419 -26.78 -4.78 5.40
CA ILE A 419 -27.62 -3.80 6.13
C ILE A 419 -28.51 -4.49 7.14
N ASP A 420 -29.13 -5.62 6.78
CA ASP A 420 -30.00 -6.39 7.68
C ASP A 420 -29.22 -6.93 8.89
N ASP A 421 -27.97 -7.39 8.68
CA ASP A 421 -27.11 -7.85 9.78
C ASP A 421 -26.75 -6.69 10.73
N LEU A 422 -26.38 -5.53 10.17
CA LEU A 422 -26.10 -4.32 10.94
C LEU A 422 -27.34 -3.82 11.70
N ALA A 423 -28.52 -3.81 11.07
CA ALA A 423 -29.78 -3.40 11.68
C ALA A 423 -30.11 -4.29 12.87
N ASN A 424 -30.08 -5.61 12.67
CA ASN A 424 -30.35 -6.59 13.74
C ASN A 424 -29.35 -6.44 14.91
N ALA A 425 -28.08 -6.19 14.63
CA ALA A 425 -27.09 -5.97 15.68
C ALA A 425 -27.33 -4.65 16.44
N LEU A 426 -27.76 -3.59 15.74
CA LEU A 426 -28.13 -2.33 16.38
C LEU A 426 -29.38 -2.46 17.27
N GLU A 427 -30.30 -3.40 17.02
CA GLU A 427 -31.45 -3.63 17.90
C GLU A 427 -31.05 -4.13 19.30
N ASN A 428 -29.87 -4.79 19.41
CA ASN A 428 -29.38 -5.40 20.64
C ASN A 428 -28.61 -4.45 21.57
N ILE A 429 -28.47 -3.18 21.22
CA ILE A 429 -27.77 -2.16 22.03
C ILE A 429 -28.67 -1.04 22.47
#